data_ec88b77a1459aba3c95936a6507aa67f
#
_entry.id   ec88b77a1459aba3c95936a6507aa67f
#
_cell.length_a   1.000
_cell.length_b   1.000
_cell.length_c   1.000
_cell.angle_alpha   90.00
_cell.angle_beta   90.00
_cell.angle_gamma   90.00
#
_symmetry.space_group_name_H-M   'P 1'
#
loop_
_entity.id
_entity.type
_entity.pdbx_description
1 polymer ?
#
loop_
_entity_poly.entity_id
_entity_poly.type
_entity_poly.pdbx_seq_one_letter_code
_entity_poly.pdbx_strand_id
1 'polypeptide(L)'
;LQRELKETIVFITHDLDEALKLADHLVILKEGYVVQQGEPQEILMQPNDPYIMDFISDINRARVLRVRSVMDTTQTTPADCAGEVDADDNLESVIARSEGDTSFTYRVMQDGEPVGMLSMKRLVRALVPTDASQERSNAQ
;
A
#
# COMPACT_ATOMS: atom_id res chain seq x y z
N LEU A 1 8.33 -18.09 5.25
CA LEU A 1 9.36 -18.72 6.06
C LEU A 1 9.50 -18.04 7.40
N GLN A 2 9.70 -16.73 7.39
CA GLN A 2 9.84 -15.97 8.62
C GLN A 2 8.63 -16.13 9.54
N ARG A 3 7.44 -16.14 8.98
CA ARG A 3 6.21 -16.30 9.76
C ARG A 3 6.06 -17.68 10.36
N GLU A 4 6.49 -18.68 9.62
CA GLU A 4 6.41 -20.07 10.08
C GLU A 4 7.34 -20.32 11.26
N LEU A 5 8.52 -19.74 11.21
CA LEU A 5 9.53 -19.93 12.25
C LEU A 5 9.29 -19.05 13.47
N LYS A 6 8.52 -17.96 13.32
CA LYS A 6 8.25 -16.98 14.38
C LYS A 6 9.54 -16.43 15.00
N GLU A 7 10.57 -16.33 14.21
CA GLU A 7 11.85 -15.77 14.63
C GLU A 7 11.97 -14.33 14.16
N THR A 8 12.75 -13.54 14.91
CA THR A 8 13.10 -12.19 14.50
C THR A 8 14.28 -12.27 13.56
N ILE A 9 14.08 -11.87 12.33
CA ILE A 9 15.12 -11.87 11.31
C ILE A 9 15.40 -10.44 10.89
N VAL A 10 16.67 -10.04 10.95
CA VAL A 10 17.12 -8.73 10.49
C VAL A 10 18.01 -8.93 9.27
N PHE A 11 17.70 -8.23 8.19
CA PHE A 11 18.57 -8.24 7.03
C PHE A 11 18.75 -6.82 6.50
N ILE A 12 19.90 -6.59 5.88
CA ILE A 12 20.26 -5.29 5.35
C ILE A 12 20.31 -5.43 3.83
N THR A 13 19.64 -4.52 3.13
CA THR A 13 19.57 -4.58 1.69
C THR A 13 19.57 -3.19 1.09
N HIS A 14 20.07 -3.08 -0.12
CA HIS A 14 19.97 -1.87 -0.93
C HIS A 14 18.75 -1.94 -1.87
N ASP A 15 18.08 -3.08 -1.93
CA ASP A 15 16.89 -3.28 -2.75
C ASP A 15 15.65 -2.96 -1.94
N LEU A 16 15.16 -1.72 -2.08
CA LEU A 16 14.00 -1.27 -1.34
C LEU A 16 12.74 -2.04 -1.72
N ASP A 17 12.60 -2.38 -2.99
CA ASP A 17 11.44 -3.13 -3.47
C ASP A 17 11.33 -4.47 -2.75
N GLU A 18 12.45 -5.17 -2.62
CA GLU A 18 12.51 -6.43 -1.90
C GLU A 18 12.20 -6.24 -0.41
N ALA A 19 12.79 -5.21 0.19
CA ALA A 19 12.57 -4.91 1.60
C ALA A 19 11.10 -4.60 1.88
N LEU A 20 10.45 -3.86 1.01
CA LEU A 20 9.04 -3.51 1.16
C LEU A 20 8.12 -4.73 1.07
N LYS A 21 8.53 -5.74 0.31
CA LYS A 21 7.73 -6.95 0.16
C LYS A 21 7.91 -7.92 1.31
N LEU A 22 9.13 -8.01 1.86
CA LEU A 22 9.47 -9.06 2.82
C LEU A 22 9.44 -8.61 4.28
N ALA A 23 9.67 -7.35 4.55
CA ALA A 23 9.83 -6.87 5.92
C ALA A 23 8.48 -6.66 6.60
N ASP A 24 8.44 -6.98 7.89
CA ASP A 24 7.31 -6.62 8.75
C ASP A 24 7.51 -5.23 9.34
N HIS A 25 8.77 -4.85 9.52
CA HIS A 25 9.16 -3.54 10.03
C HIS A 25 10.38 -3.09 9.26
N LEU A 26 10.32 -1.89 8.71
CA LEU A 26 11.39 -1.36 7.89
C LEU A 26 11.99 -0.14 8.57
N VAL A 27 13.32 -0.05 8.59
CA VAL A 27 14.05 1.11 9.10
C VAL A 27 14.86 1.68 7.95
N ILE A 28 14.68 2.94 7.66
CA ILE A 28 15.42 3.63 6.59
C ILE A 28 16.45 4.56 7.22
N LEU A 29 17.70 4.37 6.84
CA LEU A 29 18.82 5.13 7.39
C LEU A 29 19.42 6.04 6.33
N LYS A 30 19.89 7.19 6.79
CA LYS A 30 20.66 8.11 5.95
C LYS A 30 21.76 8.69 6.82
N GLU A 31 23.00 8.53 6.36
CA GLU A 31 24.18 9.07 7.07
C GLU A 31 24.24 8.65 8.54
N GLY A 32 23.83 7.39 8.82
CA GLY A 32 23.85 6.86 10.17
C GLY A 32 22.67 7.22 11.04
N TYR A 33 21.72 7.98 10.52
CA TYR A 33 20.53 8.37 11.27
C TYR A 33 19.29 7.67 10.72
N VAL A 34 18.36 7.36 11.63
CA VAL A 34 17.07 6.82 11.23
C VAL A 34 16.21 7.96 10.68
N VAL A 35 15.84 7.85 9.42
CA VAL A 35 14.99 8.86 8.77
C VAL A 35 13.52 8.53 9.00
N GLN A 36 13.16 7.26 8.85
CA GLN A 36 11.81 6.81 9.08
C GLN A 36 11.82 5.31 9.36
N GLN A 37 10.90 4.84 10.18
CA GLN A 37 10.72 3.42 10.43
C GLN A 37 9.25 3.12 10.63
N GLY A 38 8.87 1.87 10.36
CA GLY A 38 7.50 1.42 10.52
C GLY A 38 7.17 0.28 9.59
N GLU A 39 5.91 -0.03 9.51
CA GLU A 39 5.42 -1.01 8.56
C GLU A 39 5.62 -0.48 7.14
N PRO A 40 6.09 -1.33 6.20
CA PRO A 40 6.32 -0.87 4.82
C PRO A 40 5.13 -0.16 4.18
N GLN A 41 3.91 -0.64 4.44
CA GLN A 41 2.72 -0.01 3.88
C GLN A 41 2.56 1.44 4.38
N GLU A 42 2.85 1.68 5.64
CA GLU A 42 2.77 3.03 6.23
C GLU A 42 3.81 3.97 5.62
N ILE A 43 5.01 3.47 5.40
CA ILE A 43 6.08 4.28 4.81
C ILE A 43 5.70 4.71 3.39
N LEU A 44 5.10 3.81 2.62
CA LEU A 44 4.66 4.12 1.27
C LEU A 44 3.51 5.12 1.25
N MET A 45 2.60 5.01 2.21
CA MET A 45 1.41 5.87 2.25
C MET A 45 1.70 7.24 2.86
N GLN A 46 2.62 7.30 3.82
CA GLN A 46 2.91 8.53 4.55
C GLN A 46 4.41 8.73 4.76
N PRO A 47 5.14 9.02 3.67
CA PRO A 47 6.57 9.32 3.82
C PRO A 47 6.75 10.63 4.57
N ASN A 48 7.65 10.65 5.54
CA ASN A 48 7.87 11.79 6.44
C ASN A 48 8.90 12.79 5.95
N ASP A 49 9.67 12.46 4.95
CA ASP A 49 10.86 13.22 4.59
C ASP A 49 11.03 13.22 3.08
N PRO A 50 11.48 14.34 2.48
CA PRO A 50 11.74 14.38 1.03
C PRO A 50 12.69 13.29 0.54
N TYR A 51 13.65 12.90 1.38
CA TYR A 51 14.55 11.79 1.07
C TYR A 51 13.78 10.49 0.86
N ILE A 52 12.81 10.23 1.73
CA ILE A 52 11.97 9.02 1.62
C ILE A 52 11.10 9.09 0.36
N MET A 53 10.51 10.26 0.10
CA MET A 53 9.69 10.44 -1.11
C MET A 53 10.49 10.16 -2.37
N ASP A 54 11.71 10.68 -2.43
CA ASP A 54 12.59 10.46 -3.56
C ASP A 54 12.99 8.98 -3.66
N PHE A 55 13.27 8.38 -2.52
CA PHE A 55 13.71 6.99 -2.42
C PHE A 55 12.63 6.02 -2.94
N ILE A 56 11.36 6.30 -2.66
CA ILE A 56 10.26 5.44 -3.06
C ILE A 56 9.61 5.85 -4.39
N SER A 57 10.10 6.92 -5.02
CA SER A 57 9.49 7.43 -6.25
C SER A 57 9.54 6.45 -7.41
N ASP A 58 10.54 5.59 -7.44
CA ASP A 58 10.70 4.60 -8.50
C ASP A 58 10.01 3.27 -8.21
N ILE A 59 9.38 3.16 -7.04
CA ILE A 59 8.72 1.92 -6.62
C ILE A 59 7.41 1.74 -7.39
N ASN A 60 7.17 0.52 -7.84
CA ASN A 60 5.88 0.17 -8.42
C ASN A 60 4.86 -0.01 -7.30
N ARG A 61 4.14 1.06 -6.98
CA ARG A 61 3.20 1.07 -5.86
C ARG A 61 2.10 0.03 -6.01
N ALA A 62 1.65 -0.21 -7.24
CA ALA A 62 0.59 -1.20 -7.48
C ALA A 62 1.02 -2.60 -7.09
N ARG A 63 2.31 -2.90 -7.20
CA ARG A 63 2.84 -4.21 -6.87
C ARG A 63 3.06 -4.39 -5.36
N VAL A 64 3.42 -3.32 -4.68
CA VAL A 64 3.78 -3.38 -3.25
C VAL A 64 2.61 -3.06 -2.33
N LEU A 65 1.81 -2.05 -2.66
CA LEU A 65 0.67 -1.68 -1.82
C LEU A 65 -0.39 -2.77 -1.81
N ARG A 66 -0.95 -3.00 -0.63
CA ARG A 66 -1.99 -4.00 -0.44
C ARG A 66 -3.34 -3.33 -0.29
N VAL A 67 -4.38 -4.08 -0.60
CA VAL A 67 -5.77 -3.61 -0.51
C VAL A 67 -6.06 -3.06 0.89
N ARG A 68 -5.60 -3.76 1.94
CA ARG A 68 -5.85 -3.36 3.33
C ARG A 68 -5.33 -1.97 3.68
N SER A 69 -4.33 -1.50 2.95
CA SER A 69 -3.73 -0.18 3.21
C SER A 69 -4.49 0.95 2.55
N VAL A 70 -5.36 0.65 1.60
CA VAL A 70 -6.04 1.63 0.76
C VAL A 70 -7.55 1.60 0.95
N MET A 71 -8.11 0.48 1.40
CA MET A 71 -9.55 0.28 1.50
C MET A 71 -10.23 1.28 2.43
N ASP A 72 -11.53 1.50 2.19
CA ASP A 72 -12.38 2.29 3.05
C ASP A 72 -13.03 1.34 4.07
N THR A 73 -12.70 1.53 5.34
CA THR A 73 -13.22 0.68 6.41
C THR A 73 -14.56 1.14 6.97
N THR A 74 -15.06 2.27 6.52
CA THR A 74 -16.34 2.79 7.01
C THR A 74 -17.54 2.10 6.37
N GLN A 75 -17.33 1.40 5.26
CA GLN A 75 -18.38 0.68 4.56
C GLN A 75 -17.93 -0.76 4.33
N THR A 76 -18.78 -1.71 4.68
CA THR A 76 -18.45 -3.13 4.50
C THR A 76 -19.42 -3.87 3.58
N THR A 77 -20.58 -3.30 3.30
CA THR A 77 -21.61 -3.98 2.49
C THR A 77 -22.30 -2.99 1.56
N PRO A 78 -21.74 -2.73 0.38
CA PRO A 78 -22.43 -1.91 -0.60
C PRO A 78 -23.54 -2.70 -1.28
N ALA A 79 -24.52 -1.99 -1.79
CA ALA A 79 -25.58 -2.59 -2.57
C ALA A 79 -25.06 -3.16 -3.87
N ASP A 80 -24.10 -2.49 -4.48
CA ASP A 80 -23.54 -2.90 -5.78
C ASP A 80 -22.03 -3.00 -5.69
N CYS A 81 -21.51 -4.22 -5.72
CA CYS A 81 -20.06 -4.42 -5.84
C CYS A 81 -19.77 -5.36 -7.00
N ALA A 82 -18.65 -5.14 -7.66
CA ALA A 82 -18.23 -5.94 -8.81
C ALA A 82 -17.71 -7.32 -8.40
N GLY A 83 -17.45 -7.52 -7.11
CA GLY A 83 -16.93 -8.77 -6.61
C GLY A 83 -16.21 -8.57 -5.29
N GLU A 84 -15.45 -9.57 -4.90
CA GLU A 84 -14.71 -9.57 -3.65
C GLU A 84 -13.21 -9.67 -3.92
N VAL A 85 -12.42 -8.97 -3.12
CA VAL A 85 -10.96 -9.06 -3.17
C VAL A 85 -10.45 -9.28 -1.75
N ASP A 86 -9.27 -9.87 -1.64
CA ASP A 86 -8.66 -10.14 -0.35
C ASP A 86 -7.91 -8.91 0.15
N ALA A 87 -7.97 -8.66 1.46
CA ALA A 87 -7.27 -7.53 2.06
C ALA A 87 -5.76 -7.58 1.84
N ASP A 88 -5.20 -8.77 1.68
CA ASP A 88 -3.77 -8.95 1.46
C ASP A 88 -3.35 -8.98 -0.02
N ASP A 89 -4.32 -8.88 -0.94
CA ASP A 89 -3.98 -8.75 -2.36
C ASP A 89 -3.25 -7.44 -2.62
N ASN A 90 -2.36 -7.44 -3.61
CA ASN A 90 -1.75 -6.18 -4.03
C ASN A 90 -2.69 -5.47 -5.01
N LEU A 91 -2.41 -4.19 -5.24
CA LEU A 91 -3.29 -3.39 -6.10
C LEU A 91 -3.21 -3.83 -7.56
N GLU A 92 -2.06 -4.34 -7.97
CA GLU A 92 -1.88 -4.82 -9.35
C GLU A 92 -2.88 -5.91 -9.70
N SER A 93 -3.14 -6.84 -8.78
CA SER A 93 -4.09 -7.93 -9.03
C SER A 93 -5.52 -7.40 -9.14
N VAL A 94 -5.86 -6.36 -8.40
CA VAL A 94 -7.19 -5.75 -8.49
C VAL A 94 -7.35 -5.01 -9.81
N ILE A 95 -6.31 -4.31 -10.25
CA ILE A 95 -6.32 -3.62 -11.55
C ILE A 95 -6.54 -4.62 -12.68
N ALA A 96 -5.84 -5.76 -12.61
CA ALA A 96 -6.00 -6.80 -13.63
C ALA A 96 -7.43 -7.34 -13.65
N ARG A 97 -8.03 -7.49 -12.49
CA ARG A 97 -9.41 -7.99 -12.36
C ARG A 97 -10.42 -7.03 -12.96
N SER A 98 -10.20 -5.73 -12.76
CA SER A 98 -11.12 -4.69 -13.24
C SER A 98 -10.97 -4.42 -14.73
N GLU A 99 -9.91 -4.91 -15.33
CA GLU A 99 -9.56 -4.61 -16.73
C GLU A 99 -9.47 -3.11 -16.99
N GLY A 100 -9.12 -2.34 -15.94
CA GLY A 100 -8.96 -0.89 -16.05
C GLY A 100 -10.25 -0.09 -15.89
N ASP A 101 -11.36 -0.73 -15.58
CA ASP A 101 -12.64 -0.04 -15.41
C ASP A 101 -12.68 0.63 -14.03
N THR A 102 -12.63 1.94 -14.00
CA THR A 102 -12.59 2.71 -12.76
C THR A 102 -13.96 2.89 -12.11
N SER A 103 -15.02 2.40 -12.72
CA SER A 103 -16.35 2.47 -12.11
C SER A 103 -16.61 1.37 -11.09
N PHE A 104 -15.76 0.35 -11.06
CA PHE A 104 -15.97 -0.81 -10.19
C PHE A 104 -15.61 -0.50 -8.74
N THR A 105 -16.34 -1.14 -7.82
CA THR A 105 -16.06 -1.13 -6.39
C THR A 105 -16.09 -2.58 -5.92
N TYR A 106 -15.12 -2.96 -5.11
CA TYR A 106 -15.00 -4.32 -4.61
C TYR A 106 -15.19 -4.38 -3.11
N ARG A 107 -15.79 -5.48 -2.64
CA ARG A 107 -15.83 -5.77 -1.21
C ARG A 107 -14.52 -6.39 -0.81
N VAL A 108 -13.93 -5.90 0.28
CA VAL A 108 -12.66 -6.42 0.79
C VAL A 108 -12.94 -7.43 1.88
N MET A 109 -12.38 -8.62 1.71
CA MET A 109 -12.59 -9.74 2.63
C MET A 109 -11.28 -10.06 3.35
N GLN A 110 -11.39 -10.46 4.61
CA GLN A 110 -10.27 -10.97 5.38
C GLN A 110 -10.78 -12.09 6.27
N ASP A 111 -10.16 -13.26 6.14
CA ASP A 111 -10.53 -14.46 6.90
C ASP A 111 -12.02 -14.81 6.76
N GLY A 112 -12.56 -14.60 5.56
CA GLY A 112 -13.95 -14.92 5.27
C GLY A 112 -14.95 -13.85 5.68
N GLU A 113 -14.51 -12.72 6.20
CA GLU A 113 -15.39 -11.65 6.65
C GLU A 113 -15.14 -10.35 5.91
N PRO A 114 -16.19 -9.57 5.64
CA PRO A 114 -16.02 -8.26 5.00
C PRO A 114 -15.40 -7.27 5.99
N VAL A 115 -14.32 -6.62 5.56
CA VAL A 115 -13.61 -5.66 6.41
C VAL A 115 -13.58 -4.26 5.81
N GLY A 116 -14.03 -4.09 4.58
CA GLY A 116 -14.05 -2.77 3.96
C GLY A 116 -14.43 -2.85 2.50
N MET A 117 -14.24 -1.72 1.83
CA MET A 117 -14.55 -1.55 0.40
C MET A 117 -13.37 -0.91 -0.29
N LEU A 118 -13.19 -1.25 -1.55
CA LEU A 118 -12.17 -0.61 -2.38
C LEU A 118 -12.79 -0.22 -3.72
N SER A 119 -12.93 1.08 -3.95
CA SER A 119 -13.32 1.58 -5.27
C SER A 119 -12.07 1.71 -6.13
N MET A 120 -12.22 1.50 -7.43
CA MET A 120 -11.10 1.67 -8.36
C MET A 120 -10.58 3.10 -8.35
N LYS A 121 -11.45 4.08 -8.12
CA LYS A 121 -11.02 5.48 -8.01
C LYS A 121 -10.09 5.68 -6.83
N ARG A 122 -10.41 5.08 -5.70
CA ARG A 122 -9.57 5.13 -4.50
C ARG A 122 -8.23 4.45 -4.74
N LEU A 123 -8.25 3.32 -5.44
CA LEU A 123 -7.04 2.59 -5.80
C LEU A 123 -6.12 3.46 -6.67
N VAL A 124 -6.68 4.09 -7.69
CA VAL A 124 -5.91 4.95 -8.60
C VAL A 124 -5.27 6.11 -7.85
N ARG A 125 -6.01 6.71 -6.92
CA ARG A 125 -5.45 7.80 -6.08
C ARG A 125 -4.25 7.33 -5.27
N ALA A 126 -4.28 6.09 -4.79
CA ALA A 126 -3.19 5.55 -3.98
C ALA A 126 -1.92 5.36 -4.80
N LEU A 127 -2.02 5.29 -6.11
CA LEU A 127 -0.86 5.16 -6.99
C LEU A 127 -0.15 6.49 -7.23
N VAL A 128 -0.78 7.61 -6.86
CA VAL A 128 -0.22 8.95 -7.04
C VAL A 128 0.67 9.27 -5.83
N PRO A 129 1.91 9.74 -6.06
CA PRO A 129 2.80 10.12 -4.95
C PRO A 129 2.21 11.22 -4.08
N THR A 130 2.57 11.19 -2.79
CA THR A 130 2.03 12.10 -1.79
C THR A 130 2.31 13.57 -2.09
N ASP A 131 3.48 13.87 -2.63
CA ASP A 131 3.87 15.24 -2.95
C ASP A 131 2.95 15.86 -4.01
N ALA A 132 2.53 15.09 -4.99
CA ALA A 132 1.59 15.56 -6.01
C ALA A 132 0.26 15.94 -5.38
N SER A 133 -0.16 15.20 -4.37
CA SER A 133 -1.40 15.50 -3.65
C SER A 133 -1.28 16.80 -2.87
N GLN A 134 -0.11 17.04 -2.28
CA GLN A 134 0.15 18.26 -1.53
C GLN A 134 0.17 19.48 -2.44
N GLU A 135 0.77 19.34 -3.61
CA GLU A 135 0.78 20.44 -4.57
C GLU A 135 -0.61 20.87 -4.97
N ARG A 136 -1.50 19.92 -5.20
CA ARG A 136 -2.88 20.24 -5.53
C ARG A 136 -3.58 20.96 -4.38
N SER A 137 -3.29 20.55 -3.17
CA SER A 137 -3.84 21.16 -1.99
C SER A 137 -3.37 22.60 -1.85
N ASN A 138 -2.10 22.84 -2.13
CA ASN A 138 -1.50 24.17 -2.01
C ASN A 138 -1.89 25.11 -3.16
N ALA A 139 -2.33 24.56 -4.27
CA ALA A 139 -2.74 25.36 -5.42
C ALA A 139 -4.09 26.05 -5.22
N GLN A 140 -4.78 25.72 -4.14
CA GLN A 140 -6.03 26.34 -3.78
C GLN A 140 -5.78 27.43 -2.74
#